data_e1a32ea3e85b5bc492365915c95e13fa
#
_entry.id   e1a32ea3e85b5bc492365915c95e13fa
#
_cell.length_a   1.000
_cell.length_b   1.000
_cell.length_c   1.000
_cell.angle_alpha   90.00
_cell.angle_beta   90.00
_cell.angle_gamma   90.00
#
_symmetry.space_group_name_H-M   'P 1'
#
loop_
_entity.id
_entity.type
_entity.pdbx_description
1 polymer ?
#
loop_
_entity_poly.entity_id
_entity_poly.type
_entity_poly.pdbx_seq_one_letter_code
_entity_poly.pdbx_strand_id
1 'polypeptide(L)'
;MSIEYMESSLFPAREKAAILWAEHVTLNTARQRDDVYEIVHKEYDDAEVVELTMAICYFNLNNRFVDSLKIPVEPMSEVDKIKTSARTDPEKIRQYLQTILDSWPESFPETNPD
;
A
#
# COMPACT_ATOMS: atom_id res chain seq x y z
N MET A 1 8.85 15.59 7.52
CA MET A 1 7.39 15.79 7.43
C MET A 1 6.96 16.83 8.45
N SER A 2 6.22 17.83 8.02
CA SER A 2 5.73 18.89 8.89
C SER A 2 4.65 18.38 9.84
N ILE A 3 4.61 18.89 11.08
CA ILE A 3 3.56 18.57 12.04
C ILE A 3 2.23 19.28 11.72
N GLU A 4 2.18 20.07 10.66
CA GLU A 4 0.99 20.79 10.23
C GLU A 4 -0.20 19.88 9.98
N TYR A 5 0.03 18.64 9.53
CA TYR A 5 -1.06 17.69 9.30
C TYR A 5 -1.79 17.32 10.58
N MET A 6 -1.11 17.31 11.72
CA MET A 6 -1.73 16.99 13.02
C MET A 6 -2.73 18.05 13.47
N GLU A 7 -2.51 19.28 13.06
CA GLU A 7 -3.37 20.42 13.38
C GLU A 7 -4.45 20.66 12.32
N SER A 8 -4.31 20.02 11.15
CA SER A 8 -5.23 20.19 10.04
C SER A 8 -6.58 19.51 10.32
N SER A 9 -7.66 20.21 10.01
CA SER A 9 -9.00 19.63 10.02
C SER A 9 -9.33 18.81 8.77
N LEU A 10 -8.41 18.80 7.78
CA LEU A 10 -8.60 18.08 6.52
C LEU A 10 -8.44 16.56 6.67
N PHE A 11 -7.74 16.12 7.72
CA PHE A 11 -7.48 14.70 7.94
C PHE A 11 -8.24 14.21 9.18
N PRO A 12 -9.00 13.11 9.06
CA PRO A 12 -9.59 12.47 10.24
C PRO A 12 -8.51 11.91 11.18
N ALA A 13 -8.87 11.72 12.45
CA ALA A 13 -7.94 11.23 13.47
C ALA A 13 -7.27 9.91 13.06
N ARG A 14 -8.01 9.03 12.42
CA ARG A 14 -7.49 7.74 11.92
C ARG A 14 -6.35 7.93 10.90
N GLU A 15 -6.51 8.85 9.97
CA GLU A 15 -5.47 9.15 8.97
C GLU A 15 -4.26 9.83 9.59
N LYS A 16 -4.49 10.75 10.53
CA LYS A 16 -3.40 11.40 11.27
C LYS A 16 -2.55 10.37 12.03
N ALA A 17 -3.20 9.41 12.68
CA ALA A 17 -2.53 8.34 13.38
C ALA A 17 -1.68 7.49 12.43
N ALA A 18 -2.19 7.17 11.25
CA ALA A 18 -1.45 6.40 10.24
C ALA A 18 -0.22 7.16 9.74
N ILE A 19 -0.35 8.46 9.47
CA ILE A 19 0.78 9.29 9.01
C ILE A 19 1.84 9.38 10.11
N LEU A 20 1.44 9.60 11.35
CA LEU A 20 2.33 9.68 12.50
C LEU A 20 3.09 8.36 12.69
N TRP A 21 2.39 7.24 12.58
CA TRP A 21 3.00 5.92 12.68
C TRP A 21 4.01 5.68 11.55
N ALA A 22 3.62 6.02 10.31
CA ALA A 22 4.50 5.90 9.15
C ALA A 22 5.79 6.72 9.31
N GLU A 23 5.69 7.92 9.87
CA GLU A 23 6.85 8.77 10.15
C GLU A 23 7.82 8.10 11.12
N HIS A 24 7.31 7.61 12.25
CA HIS A 24 8.14 6.99 13.28
C HIS A 24 8.71 5.63 12.85
N VAL A 25 7.95 4.84 12.11
CA VAL A 25 8.46 3.57 11.53
C VAL A 25 9.59 3.87 10.55
N THR A 26 9.39 4.85 9.67
CA THR A 26 10.39 5.22 8.65
C THR A 26 11.68 5.76 9.28
N LEU A 27 11.56 6.53 10.35
CA LEU A 27 12.70 7.10 11.07
C LEU A 27 13.34 6.11 12.07
N ASN A 28 12.75 4.91 12.24
CA ASN A 28 13.17 3.93 13.23
C ASN A 28 13.07 4.43 14.68
N THR A 29 12.13 5.31 14.96
CA THR A 29 11.91 5.89 16.30
C THR A 29 10.67 5.32 16.99
N ALA A 30 9.89 4.48 16.31
CA ALA A 30 8.63 3.95 16.83
C ALA A 30 8.83 3.20 18.17
N ARG A 31 9.91 2.44 18.29
CA ARG A 31 10.20 1.64 19.49
C ARG A 31 10.32 2.48 20.76
N GLN A 32 10.78 3.72 20.65
CA GLN A 32 11.00 4.61 21.78
C GLN A 32 9.82 5.58 22.04
N ARG A 33 8.77 5.48 21.24
CA ARG A 33 7.65 6.41 21.28
C ARG A 33 6.35 5.68 21.59
N ASP A 34 6.23 5.24 22.85
CA ASP A 34 5.00 4.59 23.35
C ASP A 34 3.80 5.51 23.27
N ASP A 35 4.00 6.81 23.40
CA ASP A 35 2.96 7.83 23.23
C ASP A 35 2.35 7.79 21.82
N VAL A 36 3.19 7.62 20.81
CA VAL A 36 2.74 7.48 19.42
C VAL A 36 1.97 6.17 19.23
N TYR A 37 2.49 5.08 19.78
CA TYR A 37 1.81 3.77 19.73
C TYR A 37 0.41 3.83 20.33
N GLU A 38 0.26 4.52 21.45
CA GLU A 38 -1.05 4.69 22.08
C GLU A 38 -2.04 5.45 21.20
N ILE A 39 -1.58 6.50 20.53
CA ILE A 39 -2.40 7.26 19.57
C ILE A 39 -2.88 6.36 18.44
N VAL A 40 -1.98 5.56 17.91
CA VAL A 40 -2.29 4.63 16.80
C VAL A 40 -3.25 3.53 17.26
N HIS A 41 -3.03 2.99 18.44
CA HIS A 41 -3.84 1.90 19.00
C HIS A 41 -5.27 2.32 19.35
N LYS A 42 -5.53 3.60 19.53
CA LYS A 42 -6.89 4.12 19.70
C LYS A 42 -7.70 4.07 18.42
N GLU A 43 -7.03 4.18 17.27
CA GLU A 43 -7.68 4.25 15.96
C GLU A 43 -7.66 2.92 15.21
N TYR A 44 -6.74 2.02 15.58
CA TYR A 44 -6.52 0.74 14.91
C TYR A 44 -6.43 -0.38 15.93
N ASP A 45 -7.06 -1.51 15.64
CA ASP A 45 -6.89 -2.71 16.47
C ASP A 45 -5.53 -3.37 16.19
N ASP A 46 -5.20 -4.42 16.95
CA ASP A 46 -3.90 -5.08 16.86
C ASP A 46 -3.61 -5.61 15.45
N ALA A 47 -4.60 -6.23 14.81
CA ALA A 47 -4.44 -6.75 13.45
C ALA A 47 -4.22 -5.62 12.45
N GLU A 48 -4.96 -4.54 12.58
CA GLU A 48 -4.84 -3.36 11.72
C GLU A 48 -3.49 -2.67 11.91
N VAL A 49 -2.97 -2.59 13.14
CA VAL A 49 -1.63 -2.04 13.40
C VAL A 49 -0.55 -2.88 12.71
N VAL A 50 -0.67 -4.19 12.75
CA VAL A 50 0.26 -5.08 12.05
C VAL A 50 0.20 -4.88 10.55
N GLU A 51 -1.00 -4.83 9.98
CA GLU A 51 -1.18 -4.59 8.54
C GLU A 51 -0.62 -3.24 8.10
N LEU A 52 -0.93 -2.19 8.87
CA LEU A 52 -0.42 -0.85 8.62
C LEU A 52 1.11 -0.82 8.66
N THR A 53 1.70 -1.47 9.66
CA THR A 53 3.16 -1.54 9.80
C THR A 53 3.79 -2.30 8.64
N MET A 54 3.20 -3.41 8.22
CA MET A 54 3.66 -4.17 7.06
C MET A 54 3.62 -3.34 5.78
N ALA A 55 2.54 -2.60 5.56
CA ALA A 55 2.42 -1.73 4.39
C ALA A 55 3.51 -0.64 4.39
N ILE A 56 3.74 -0.01 5.53
CA ILE A 56 4.77 1.03 5.67
C ILE A 56 6.16 0.45 5.40
N CYS A 57 6.47 -0.71 5.97
CA CYS A 57 7.76 -1.37 5.77
C CYS A 57 7.96 -1.78 4.32
N TYR A 58 6.92 -2.25 3.66
CA TYR A 58 6.97 -2.61 2.25
C TYR A 58 7.32 -1.39 1.37
N PHE A 59 6.65 -0.27 1.58
CA PHE A 59 6.95 0.96 0.84
C PHE A 59 8.35 1.47 1.15
N ASN A 60 8.80 1.39 2.40
CA ASN A 60 10.15 1.77 2.78
C ASN A 60 11.19 0.89 2.09
N LEU A 61 10.95 -0.42 2.04
CA LEU A 61 11.82 -1.37 1.35
C LEU A 61 11.95 -0.98 -0.13
N ASN A 62 10.81 -0.78 -0.78
CA ASN A 62 10.77 -0.45 -2.20
C ASN A 62 11.47 0.89 -2.49
N ASN A 63 11.16 1.92 -1.71
CA ASN A 63 11.74 3.24 -1.90
C ASN A 63 13.25 3.23 -1.68
N ARG A 64 13.73 2.56 -0.64
CA ARG A 64 15.16 2.45 -0.35
C ARG A 64 15.91 1.66 -1.39
N PHE A 65 15.30 0.59 -1.88
CA PHE A 65 15.87 -0.23 -2.94
C PHE A 65 16.04 0.58 -4.23
N VAL A 66 14.97 1.21 -4.67
CA VAL A 66 14.95 2.01 -5.91
C VAL A 66 15.90 3.20 -5.81
N ASP A 67 15.87 3.91 -4.69
CA ASP A 67 16.69 5.10 -4.48
C ASP A 67 18.19 4.75 -4.39
N SER A 68 18.53 3.72 -3.61
CA SER A 68 19.92 3.29 -3.41
C SER A 68 20.59 2.84 -4.70
N LEU A 69 19.85 2.17 -5.55
CA LEU A 69 20.34 1.65 -6.83
C LEU A 69 20.17 2.64 -7.97
N LYS A 70 19.63 3.82 -7.68
CA LYS A 70 19.37 4.88 -8.67
C LYS A 70 18.55 4.38 -9.86
N ILE A 71 17.57 3.53 -9.57
CA ILE A 71 16.65 3.05 -10.60
C ILE A 71 15.82 4.24 -11.06
N PRO A 72 15.80 4.55 -12.38
CA PRO A 72 15.07 5.72 -12.84
C PRO A 72 13.56 5.57 -12.61
N VAL A 73 12.95 6.66 -12.13
CA VAL A 73 11.50 6.76 -12.07
C VAL A 73 11.00 6.89 -13.51
N GLU A 74 9.96 6.14 -13.85
CA GLU A 74 9.38 6.20 -15.19
C GLU A 74 8.94 7.63 -15.52
N PRO A 75 9.24 8.11 -16.75
CA PRO A 75 8.77 9.42 -17.20
C PRO A 75 7.24 9.51 -17.11
N MET A 76 6.74 10.70 -16.81
CA MET A 76 5.28 10.93 -16.72
C MET A 76 4.53 10.47 -17.96
N SER A 77 5.15 10.54 -19.13
CA SER A 77 4.55 10.04 -20.37
C SER A 77 4.30 8.52 -20.32
N GLU A 78 5.16 7.75 -19.68
CA GLU A 78 4.97 6.32 -19.52
C GLU A 78 3.96 6.01 -18.41
N VAL A 79 3.96 6.79 -17.34
CA VAL A 79 2.94 6.70 -16.29
C VAL A 79 1.56 6.98 -16.88
N ASP A 80 1.43 7.97 -17.75
CA ASP A 80 0.19 8.27 -18.44
C ASP A 80 -0.24 7.14 -19.38
N LYS A 81 0.70 6.48 -20.03
CA LYS A 81 0.42 5.28 -20.83
C LYS A 81 -0.10 4.14 -19.98
N ILE A 82 0.46 3.94 -18.80
CA ILE A 82 -0.01 2.95 -17.85
C ILE A 82 -1.40 3.30 -17.36
N LYS A 83 -1.66 4.56 -17.04
CA LYS A 83 -2.99 5.05 -16.66
C LYS A 83 -4.00 4.87 -17.79
N THR A 84 -3.58 5.14 -19.02
CA THR A 84 -4.41 4.95 -20.21
C THR A 84 -4.66 3.45 -20.45
N SER A 85 -3.66 2.63 -20.22
CA SER A 85 -3.77 1.17 -20.27
C SER A 85 -4.64 0.62 -19.13
N ALA A 86 -4.59 1.24 -17.95
CA ALA A 86 -5.46 0.89 -16.82
C ALA A 86 -6.90 1.40 -17.00
N ARG A 87 -7.09 2.40 -17.86
CA ARG A 87 -8.42 2.80 -18.37
C ARG A 87 -8.78 1.95 -19.57
N THR A 88 -8.54 0.68 -19.46
CA THR A 88 -8.69 -0.26 -20.55
C THR A 88 -10.06 -0.16 -21.19
N ASP A 89 -10.05 -0.19 -22.51
CA ASP A 89 -11.19 -0.41 -23.34
C ASP A 89 -12.04 -1.56 -22.70
N PRO A 90 -13.28 -1.28 -22.27
CA PRO A 90 -14.14 -2.32 -21.67
C PRO A 90 -14.25 -3.58 -22.51
N GLU A 91 -14.17 -3.45 -23.81
CA GLU A 91 -14.23 -4.59 -24.73
C GLU A 91 -13.00 -5.51 -24.59
N LYS A 92 -11.82 -4.94 -24.40
CA LYS A 92 -10.61 -5.73 -24.15
C LYS A 92 -10.66 -6.46 -22.81
N ILE A 93 -11.21 -5.83 -21.79
CA ILE A 93 -11.45 -6.48 -20.50
C ILE A 93 -12.40 -7.64 -20.66
N ARG A 94 -13.50 -7.43 -21.38
CA ARG A 94 -14.49 -8.45 -21.64
C ARG A 94 -13.89 -9.64 -22.39
N GLN A 95 -13.11 -9.38 -23.43
CA GLN A 95 -12.42 -10.41 -24.21
C GLN A 95 -11.45 -11.22 -23.34
N TYR A 96 -10.70 -10.54 -22.48
CA TYR A 96 -9.78 -11.21 -21.56
C TYR A 96 -10.53 -12.11 -20.56
N LEU A 97 -11.60 -11.59 -19.96
CA LEU A 97 -12.43 -12.37 -19.05
C LEU A 97 -13.09 -13.56 -19.76
N GLN A 98 -13.52 -13.37 -20.99
CA GLN A 98 -14.11 -14.45 -21.78
C GLN A 98 -13.07 -15.54 -22.08
N THR A 99 -11.83 -15.18 -22.38
CA THR A 99 -10.73 -16.12 -22.58
C THR A 99 -10.49 -16.95 -21.31
N ILE A 100 -10.54 -16.32 -20.13
CA ILE A 100 -10.39 -17.02 -18.85
C ILE A 100 -11.55 -18.00 -18.64
N LEU A 101 -12.79 -17.57 -18.94
CA LEU A 101 -13.97 -18.40 -18.79
C LEU A 101 -13.95 -19.59 -19.75
N ASP A 102 -13.53 -19.39 -21.00
CA ASP A 102 -13.45 -20.44 -22.01
C ASP A 102 -12.40 -21.50 -21.67
N SER A 103 -11.34 -21.09 -20.97
CA SER A 103 -10.27 -21.98 -20.50
C SER A 103 -10.47 -22.44 -19.06
N TRP A 104 -11.63 -22.13 -18.46
CA TRP A 104 -11.90 -22.47 -17.07
C TRP A 104 -11.86 -23.99 -16.88
N PRO A 105 -11.08 -24.50 -15.91
CA PRO A 105 -11.02 -25.94 -15.70
C PRO A 105 -12.34 -26.48 -15.12
N GLU A 106 -12.73 -27.66 -15.56
CA GLU A 106 -13.95 -28.32 -15.03
C GLU A 106 -13.82 -28.67 -13.56
N SER A 107 -12.57 -28.89 -13.09
CA SER A 107 -12.27 -29.12 -11.69
C SER A 107 -10.91 -28.52 -11.34
N PHE A 108 -10.82 -27.96 -10.15
CA PHE A 108 -9.53 -27.51 -9.62
C PHE A 108 -8.81 -28.67 -8.95
N PRO A 109 -7.47 -28.74 -9.07
CA PRO A 109 -6.72 -29.74 -8.33
C PRO A 109 -6.96 -29.56 -6.83
N GLU A 110 -7.29 -30.67 -6.16
CA GLU A 110 -7.45 -30.63 -4.71
C GLU A 110 -6.15 -30.22 -4.05
N THR A 111 -6.23 -29.21 -3.18
CA THR A 111 -5.10 -28.85 -2.34
C THR A 111 -4.88 -29.99 -1.35
N ASN A 112 -3.67 -30.55 -1.36
CA ASN A 112 -3.28 -31.55 -0.40
C ASN A 112 -3.42 -30.97 1.01
N PRO A 113 -4.22 -31.61 1.90
CA PRO A 113 -4.47 -31.06 3.23
C PRO A 113 -3.27 -31.16 4.19
N ASP A 114 -2.15 -31.66 3.75
CA ASP A 114 -0.91 -31.75 4.56
C ASP A 114 -0.04 -30.50 4.45
#